data_095b2a8dd2299ade82c813fb408e670b
#
_entry.id   095b2a8dd2299ade82c813fb408e670b
#
_cell.length_a   1.000
_cell.length_b   1.000
_cell.length_c   1.000
_cell.angle_alpha   90.00
_cell.angle_beta   90.00
_cell.angle_gamma   90.00
#
_symmetry.space_group_name_H-M   'P 1'
#
loop_
_entity.id
_entity.type
_entity.pdbx_description
1 polymer ?
#
loop_
_entity_poly.entity_id
_entity_poly.type
_entity_poly.pdbx_seq_one_letter_code
_entity_poly.pdbx_strand_id
1 'polypeptide(L)'
;MKLTTEFKKVALFAGSDTILEYFSDPSFHPPIAIRAFKFGFCLFNPVNLXXXXXXXXXXXXXXXXTPRMKLLLSCWILATVVHFSYGAAVEPKAGGKKMVCYYGSWAVYRPGNGKFDVEHIDPFLCTHIIYGFTGLGTDNTMIPLDPWNDLYDNWGKGAFLRFTGLKRQNPNLKALIAIGGWNEGSEKYSKMVSDPAKRATFLNSVVSFIQKYNFDGLDFDWEYPASRGGVPADKENYISMIRELKNAFAPYGWLLTAAVSPGKSTIDAAYDIPALAGILDQVHVMNYDYHGSWETFTGLNAPLYGNPTYDRTLENSFLNTNWTIYYWLSNGVPASKIILGMPLYGRGFQLDNAANNGFYASASNPIPAGPYTQQAGTWGYNEICEKFKAEPTWTVVRDACYQAPYAYKNNLWIGYDDEQSLRNKGRYIAAMNLGRALTWSSETDDFRGICHGIPFILTKTIVDAMNGPTNLMPSNPCASVTP
;
A
#
# COMPACT_ATOMS: atom_id res chain seq x y z
N MET A 1 -42.57 -28.29 -13.99
CA MET A 1 -41.79 -28.62 -15.18
C MET A 1 -40.87 -27.42 -15.46
N LYS A 2 -39.60 -27.51 -15.01
CA LYS A 2 -38.62 -26.42 -15.18
C LYS A 2 -37.87 -26.65 -16.47
N LEU A 3 -38.04 -25.76 -17.45
CA LEU A 3 -37.24 -25.75 -18.67
C LEU A 3 -36.00 -24.86 -18.40
N THR A 4 -34.87 -25.50 -18.26
CA THR A 4 -33.56 -24.82 -18.29
C THR A 4 -33.04 -24.89 -19.73
N THR A 5 -33.06 -23.76 -20.41
CA THR A 5 -32.47 -23.64 -21.77
C THR A 5 -31.01 -23.19 -21.61
N GLU A 6 -30.07 -24.06 -21.93
CA GLU A 6 -28.63 -23.70 -22.01
C GLU A 6 -28.34 -23.07 -23.38
N PHE A 7 -27.87 -21.85 -23.38
CA PHE A 7 -27.38 -21.16 -24.58
C PHE A 7 -25.86 -21.33 -24.70
N LYS A 8 -25.40 -21.90 -25.80
CA LYS A 8 -23.96 -21.94 -26.12
C LYS A 8 -23.60 -20.77 -27.03
N LYS A 9 -22.64 -19.98 -26.60
CA LYS A 9 -22.10 -18.81 -27.30
C LYS A 9 -20.83 -19.21 -28.04
N VAL A 10 -20.79 -19.02 -29.35
CA VAL A 10 -19.59 -19.20 -30.15
C VAL A 10 -19.23 -17.86 -30.79
N ALA A 11 -18.09 -17.32 -30.45
CA ALA A 11 -17.57 -16.07 -31.02
C ALA A 11 -16.51 -16.38 -32.08
N LEU A 12 -16.73 -15.88 -33.29
CA LEU A 12 -15.75 -15.93 -34.39
C LEU A 12 -15.25 -14.53 -34.70
N PHE A 13 -13.96 -14.36 -34.67
CA PHE A 13 -13.32 -13.07 -35.01
C PHE A 13 -13.03 -13.00 -36.50
N ALA A 14 -13.52 -11.94 -37.14
CA ALA A 14 -13.21 -11.66 -38.55
C ALA A 14 -12.91 -10.18 -38.72
N GLY A 15 -11.63 -9.79 -38.59
CA GLY A 15 -11.15 -8.44 -38.87
C GLY A 15 -11.45 -7.41 -37.79
N SER A 16 -10.74 -6.27 -37.85
CA SER A 16 -10.65 -5.30 -36.75
C SER A 16 -11.92 -4.49 -36.42
N ASP A 17 -12.96 -4.54 -37.21
CA ASP A 17 -14.11 -3.60 -37.05
C ASP A 17 -15.51 -4.24 -37.16
N THR A 18 -15.62 -5.57 -37.04
CA THR A 18 -16.94 -6.22 -37.18
C THR A 18 -17.07 -7.40 -36.20
N ILE A 19 -18.07 -7.36 -35.35
CA ILE A 19 -18.46 -8.48 -34.47
C ILE A 19 -19.70 -9.17 -35.08
N LEU A 20 -19.59 -10.47 -35.35
CA LEU A 20 -20.69 -11.31 -35.83
C LEU A 20 -21.15 -12.18 -34.67
N GLU A 21 -22.38 -12.01 -34.24
CA GLU A 21 -23.02 -12.91 -33.27
C GLU A 21 -23.99 -13.86 -33.94
N TYR A 22 -23.82 -15.14 -33.64
CA TYR A 22 -24.73 -16.23 -34.13
C TYR A 22 -25.58 -16.73 -32.98
N PHE A 23 -26.88 -16.76 -33.19
CA PHE A 23 -27.81 -17.41 -32.28
C PHE A 23 -28.36 -18.65 -33.00
N SER A 24 -28.13 -19.84 -32.43
CA SER A 24 -28.73 -21.07 -32.95
C SER A 24 -29.79 -21.59 -31.98
N ASP A 25 -31.02 -21.66 -32.46
CA ASP A 25 -32.12 -22.32 -31.77
C ASP A 25 -32.48 -23.56 -32.58
N PRO A 26 -32.42 -24.77 -32.00
CA PRO A 26 -32.66 -26.02 -32.76
C PRO A 26 -34.12 -26.22 -33.22
N SER A 27 -35.03 -25.33 -32.87
CA SER A 27 -36.47 -25.53 -33.16
C SER A 27 -36.99 -24.77 -34.39
N PHE A 28 -36.08 -24.12 -35.17
CA PHE A 28 -36.55 -23.35 -36.35
C PHE A 28 -35.82 -23.71 -37.65
N HIS A 29 -36.60 -24.08 -38.69
CA HIS A 29 -36.18 -24.15 -40.08
C HIS A 29 -37.12 -23.23 -40.89
N PRO A 30 -36.64 -22.42 -41.86
CA PRO A 30 -35.34 -22.30 -42.52
C PRO A 30 -34.46 -21.14 -42.03
N PRO A 31 -33.20 -20.98 -42.52
CA PRO A 31 -32.21 -20.09 -41.97
C PRO A 31 -32.55 -18.60 -42.14
N ILE A 32 -32.33 -17.85 -41.10
CA ILE A 32 -32.55 -16.39 -41.04
C ILE A 32 -31.36 -15.65 -41.67
N ALA A 33 -31.66 -14.71 -42.55
CA ALA A 33 -30.68 -13.92 -43.28
C ALA A 33 -29.82 -13.01 -42.38
N ILE A 34 -28.54 -13.01 -42.68
CA ILE A 34 -27.53 -12.18 -41.98
C ILE A 34 -27.65 -10.70 -42.41
N ARG A 35 -27.81 -9.79 -41.48
CA ARG A 35 -27.65 -8.36 -41.75
C ARG A 35 -26.42 -7.84 -41.00
N ALA A 36 -25.51 -7.23 -41.76
CA ALA A 36 -24.34 -6.57 -41.22
C ALA A 36 -24.67 -5.13 -40.86
N PHE A 37 -24.31 -4.69 -39.67
CA PHE A 37 -24.42 -3.29 -39.24
C PHE A 37 -23.02 -2.65 -39.15
N LYS A 38 -22.86 -1.54 -39.85
CA LYS A 38 -21.67 -0.66 -39.68
C LYS A 38 -21.95 0.34 -38.60
N PHE A 39 -21.08 0.36 -37.59
CA PHE A 39 -21.09 1.41 -36.56
C PHE A 39 -20.15 2.52 -36.98
N GLY A 40 -20.70 3.75 -37.12
CA GLY A 40 -19.87 4.95 -37.27
C GLY A 40 -19.46 5.49 -35.89
N PHE A 41 -18.18 5.69 -35.70
CA PHE A 41 -17.66 6.33 -34.50
C PHE A 41 -17.92 7.84 -34.57
N CYS A 42 -18.73 8.35 -33.64
CA CYS A 42 -18.75 9.78 -33.32
C CYS A 42 -17.87 10.03 -32.12
N LEU A 43 -16.80 10.81 -32.30
CA LEU A 43 -15.96 11.29 -31.20
C LEU A 43 -16.74 12.36 -30.42
N PHE A 44 -17.10 12.06 -29.20
CA PHE A 44 -17.72 13.04 -28.27
C PHE A 44 -16.70 13.54 -27.25
N ASN A 45 -16.65 14.85 -27.10
CA ASN A 45 -15.83 15.55 -26.12
C ASN A 45 -16.52 15.46 -24.73
N PRO A 46 -15.81 15.13 -23.64
CA PRO A 46 -16.46 14.82 -22.34
C PRO A 46 -16.84 16.02 -21.47
N VAL A 47 -17.21 17.13 -22.04
CA VAL A 47 -17.69 18.27 -21.23
C VAL A 47 -19.20 18.43 -21.45
N ASN A 48 -20.03 18.03 -20.47
CA ASN A 48 -21.46 18.26 -20.23
C ASN A 48 -22.32 16.99 -20.14
N LEU A 49 -22.18 16.37 -19.08
CA LEU A 49 -23.07 15.23 -18.72
C LEU A 49 -24.18 15.59 -17.72
N UNK A 50 -24.39 16.62 -17.45
CA UNK A 50 -25.39 17.04 -16.52
C UNK A 50 -26.71 17.31 -17.18
N UNK A 51 -26.68 17.45 -18.28
CA UNK A 51 -27.88 17.70 -18.95
C UNK A 51 -28.55 16.47 -19.47
N UNK A 52 -27.91 15.63 -19.37
CA UNK A 52 -28.44 14.47 -19.87
C UNK A 52 -29.47 13.79 -18.96
N UNK A 53 -29.48 14.13 -17.98
CA UNK A 53 -30.41 13.61 -17.08
C UNK A 53 -31.78 14.18 -17.25
N UNK A 54 -31.76 15.09 -17.73
CA UNK A 54 -32.99 15.68 -17.92
C UNK A 54 -33.63 15.22 -19.20
N UNK A 55 -32.96 14.81 -19.84
CA UNK A 55 -33.49 14.37 -21.04
C UNK A 55 -34.15 13.00 -20.94
N UNK A 56 -33.84 12.50 -20.11
CA UNK A 56 -34.40 11.26 -19.96
C UNK A 56 -35.82 11.27 -19.48
N UNK A 57 -36.05 12.11 -18.99
CA UNK A 57 -37.34 12.27 -18.48
C UNK A 57 -38.33 12.61 -19.57
N UNK A 58 -37.85 12.98 -20.43
CA UNK A 58 -38.77 13.36 -21.39
C UNK A 58 -39.13 12.27 -22.35
N UNK A 59 -38.56 11.47 -22.22
CA UNK A 59 -38.84 10.47 -23.12
C UNK A 59 -39.93 9.50 -22.69
N UNK A 60 -40.38 9.77 -21.85
CA UNK A 60 -41.41 8.97 -21.42
C UNK A 60 -42.67 9.06 -22.21
N UNK A 61 -42.58 9.76 -22.95
CA UNK A 61 -43.78 9.80 -23.62
C UNK A 61 -43.78 9.01 -24.88
N UNK A 62 -43.13 8.39 -24.96
CA UNK A 62 -43.23 7.69 -26.15
C UNK A 62 -44.07 6.47 -26.01
N UNK A 63 -44.99 6.74 -26.09
CA UNK A 63 -45.95 5.73 -26.13
C UNK A 63 -45.94 4.87 -27.34
N UNK A 64 -45.40 5.25 -28.07
CA UNK A 64 -45.46 4.47 -29.21
C UNK A 64 -44.28 3.58 -29.46
N UNK A 65 -43.66 3.43 -28.60
CA UNK A 65 -42.68 2.62 -28.83
C UNK A 65 -43.17 1.29 -29.05
N THR A 66 -42.77 0.53 -30.07
CA THR A 66 -43.02 -0.86 -30.43
C THR A 66 -42.32 -1.78 -29.43
N PRO A 67 -42.81 -2.99 -29.29
CA PRO A 67 -42.19 -3.92 -28.31
C PRO A 67 -40.68 -4.09 -28.52
N ARG A 68 -40.18 -4.00 -29.74
CA ARG A 68 -38.74 -4.11 -30.06
C ARG A 68 -37.93 -2.88 -29.54
N MET A 69 -38.51 -1.71 -29.62
CA MET A 69 -37.88 -0.49 -29.10
C MET A 69 -37.85 -0.46 -27.57
N LYS A 70 -38.87 -1.01 -26.93
CA LYS A 70 -38.89 -1.14 -25.45
C LYS A 70 -37.81 -2.11 -24.96
N LEU A 71 -37.57 -3.19 -25.68
CA LEU A 71 -36.51 -4.16 -25.31
C LEU A 71 -35.14 -3.54 -25.50
N LEU A 72 -34.88 -2.79 -26.56
CA LEU A 72 -33.61 -2.12 -26.80
C LEU A 72 -33.34 -1.01 -25.76
N LEU A 73 -34.37 -0.27 -25.38
CA LEU A 73 -34.26 0.77 -24.37
C LEU A 73 -33.98 0.16 -22.98
N SER A 74 -34.63 -0.97 -22.64
CA SER A 74 -34.39 -1.69 -21.39
C SER A 74 -32.98 -2.27 -21.34
N CYS A 75 -32.46 -2.79 -22.44
CA CYS A 75 -31.07 -3.29 -22.52
C CYS A 75 -30.07 -2.13 -22.39
N TRP A 76 -30.37 -0.99 -22.95
CA TRP A 76 -29.52 0.21 -22.84
C TRP A 76 -29.47 0.76 -21.40
N ILE A 77 -30.64 0.82 -20.75
CA ILE A 77 -30.73 1.26 -19.33
C ILE A 77 -30.03 0.23 -18.42
N LEU A 78 -30.18 -1.08 -18.65
CA LEU A 78 -29.45 -2.09 -17.89
C LEU A 78 -27.94 -1.97 -18.10
N ALA A 79 -27.49 -1.76 -19.33
CA ALA A 79 -26.07 -1.60 -19.64
C ALA A 79 -25.48 -0.35 -18.99
N THR A 80 -26.23 0.76 -18.93
CA THR A 80 -25.76 1.97 -18.23
C THR A 80 -25.77 1.81 -16.71
N VAL A 81 -26.77 1.14 -16.14
CA VAL A 81 -26.85 0.87 -14.70
C VAL A 81 -25.73 -0.08 -14.26
N VAL A 82 -25.43 -1.11 -15.07
CA VAL A 82 -24.33 -2.03 -14.78
C VAL A 82 -22.97 -1.31 -14.86
N HIS A 83 -22.81 -0.35 -15.76
CA HIS A 83 -21.59 0.47 -15.83
C HIS A 83 -21.44 1.41 -14.63
N PHE A 84 -22.54 1.87 -14.01
CA PHE A 84 -22.49 2.72 -12.82
C PHE A 84 -22.29 1.93 -11.51
N SER A 85 -22.50 0.61 -11.54
CA SER A 85 -22.36 -0.23 -10.34
C SER A 85 -20.96 -0.80 -10.14
N TYR A 86 -20.10 -0.77 -11.17
CA TYR A 86 -18.65 -0.96 -10.97
C TYR A 86 -18.12 0.36 -10.44
N GLY A 87 -17.73 0.35 -9.17
CA GLY A 87 -17.20 1.53 -8.50
C GLY A 87 -16.24 2.29 -9.41
N ALA A 88 -16.54 3.54 -9.63
CA ALA A 88 -15.67 4.41 -10.42
C ALA A 88 -14.28 4.34 -9.80
N ALA A 89 -13.33 3.76 -10.52
CA ALA A 89 -11.94 3.88 -10.16
C ALA A 89 -11.69 5.39 -10.05
N VAL A 90 -11.33 5.84 -8.85
CA VAL A 90 -10.96 7.25 -8.65
C VAL A 90 -9.67 7.43 -9.44
N GLU A 91 -9.79 7.92 -10.67
CA GLU A 91 -8.60 8.30 -11.41
C GLU A 91 -7.83 9.31 -10.56
N PRO A 92 -6.54 9.08 -10.29
CA PRO A 92 -5.76 10.09 -9.57
C PRO A 92 -5.86 11.38 -10.36
N LYS A 93 -6.38 12.44 -9.76
CA LYS A 93 -6.38 13.77 -10.39
C LYS A 93 -4.95 14.07 -10.81
N ALA A 94 -4.75 14.42 -12.07
CA ALA A 94 -3.45 14.84 -12.57
C ALA A 94 -2.92 15.94 -11.63
N GLY A 95 -1.81 15.67 -10.92
CA GLY A 95 -1.23 16.57 -9.93
C GLY A 95 -1.52 16.22 -8.46
N GLY A 96 -2.25 15.13 -8.19
CA GLY A 96 -2.47 14.67 -6.80
C GLY A 96 -1.19 14.15 -6.13
N LYS A 97 -1.17 14.19 -4.79
CA LYS A 97 -0.04 13.65 -4.01
C LYS A 97 0.10 12.15 -4.24
N LYS A 98 1.32 11.68 -4.26
CA LYS A 98 1.63 10.29 -4.62
C LYS A 98 1.40 9.36 -3.42
N MET A 99 0.97 8.13 -3.72
CA MET A 99 0.77 7.05 -2.75
C MET A 99 1.74 5.92 -3.09
N VAL A 100 2.52 5.48 -2.10
CA VAL A 100 3.46 4.36 -2.20
C VAL A 100 2.87 3.19 -1.43
N CYS A 101 2.77 2.02 -2.03
CA CYS A 101 2.16 0.84 -1.40
C CYS A 101 3.13 -0.34 -1.46
N TYR A 102 3.55 -0.81 -0.29
CA TYR A 102 4.34 -2.03 -0.20
C TYR A 102 3.44 -3.26 -0.34
N TYR A 103 3.96 -4.27 -0.97
CA TYR A 103 3.37 -5.60 -1.09
C TYR A 103 4.35 -6.63 -0.50
N GLY A 104 3.93 -7.33 0.55
CA GLY A 104 4.68 -8.42 1.14
C GLY A 104 4.43 -9.72 0.37
N SER A 105 5.42 -10.19 -0.37
CA SER A 105 5.26 -11.34 -1.29
C SER A 105 4.89 -12.64 -0.56
N TRP A 106 5.28 -12.78 0.71
CA TRP A 106 4.94 -13.95 1.54
C TRP A 106 3.44 -14.07 1.85
N ALA A 107 2.67 -13.00 1.63
CA ALA A 107 1.22 -13.03 1.87
C ALA A 107 0.49 -14.02 0.96
N VAL A 108 1.13 -14.47 -0.10
CA VAL A 108 0.63 -15.52 -0.99
C VAL A 108 0.41 -16.85 -0.23
N TYR A 109 1.10 -17.04 0.89
CA TYR A 109 1.02 -18.25 1.73
C TYR A 109 0.06 -18.11 2.92
N ARG A 110 -0.48 -16.92 3.17
CA ARG A 110 -1.41 -16.71 4.28
C ARG A 110 -2.69 -17.53 4.07
N PRO A 111 -3.27 -18.07 5.16
CA PRO A 111 -4.49 -18.88 5.01
C PRO A 111 -5.74 -18.00 4.80
N GLY A 112 -6.77 -18.62 4.26
CA GLY A 112 -8.11 -18.08 4.18
C GLY A 112 -8.18 -16.71 3.51
N ASN A 113 -8.92 -15.80 4.12
CA ASN A 113 -9.12 -14.45 3.59
C ASN A 113 -7.85 -13.59 3.64
N GLY A 114 -6.82 -14.02 4.37
CA GLY A 114 -5.54 -13.32 4.44
C GLY A 114 -4.63 -13.52 3.24
N LYS A 115 -4.95 -14.54 2.39
CA LYS A 115 -4.13 -14.81 1.20
C LYS A 115 -4.21 -13.65 0.20
N PHE A 116 -3.02 -13.14 -0.16
CA PHE A 116 -2.88 -12.01 -1.08
C PHE A 116 -1.78 -12.31 -2.10
N ASP A 117 -2.08 -12.16 -3.37
CA ASP A 117 -1.12 -12.33 -4.46
C ASP A 117 -1.19 -11.09 -5.37
N VAL A 118 -0.34 -11.01 -6.35
CA VAL A 118 -0.21 -9.86 -7.28
C VAL A 118 -1.58 -9.46 -7.87
N GLU A 119 -2.44 -10.42 -8.17
CA GLU A 119 -3.77 -10.18 -8.76
C GLU A 119 -4.74 -9.44 -7.84
N HIS A 120 -4.43 -9.35 -6.55
CA HIS A 120 -5.25 -8.56 -5.61
C HIS A 120 -4.86 -7.08 -5.58
N ILE A 121 -3.69 -6.73 -6.15
CA ILE A 121 -3.23 -5.34 -6.18
C ILE A 121 -4.07 -4.54 -7.17
N ASP A 122 -4.68 -3.45 -6.71
CA ASP A 122 -5.38 -2.49 -7.59
C ASP A 122 -4.32 -1.55 -8.19
N PRO A 123 -4.05 -1.64 -9.51
CA PRO A 123 -2.99 -0.82 -10.11
C PRO A 123 -3.32 0.68 -10.20
N PHE A 124 -4.54 1.07 -9.85
CA PHE A 124 -4.97 2.47 -9.88
C PHE A 124 -5.01 3.11 -8.48
N LEU A 125 -4.86 2.32 -7.43
CA LEU A 125 -4.94 2.81 -6.04
C LEU A 125 -3.68 3.58 -5.64
N CYS A 126 -2.52 3.07 -6.07
CA CYS A 126 -1.22 3.62 -5.69
C CYS A 126 -0.48 4.13 -6.94
N THR A 127 0.32 5.18 -6.77
CA THR A 127 1.17 5.71 -7.86
C THR A 127 2.49 4.95 -7.96
N HIS A 128 2.90 4.37 -6.82
CA HIS A 128 4.12 3.55 -6.72
C HIS A 128 3.78 2.30 -5.93
N ILE A 129 4.22 1.16 -6.43
CA ILE A 129 4.11 -0.12 -5.70
C ILE A 129 5.52 -0.65 -5.48
N ILE A 130 5.77 -1.24 -4.31
CA ILE A 130 7.08 -1.78 -3.95
C ILE A 130 6.92 -3.25 -3.59
N TYR A 131 7.69 -4.11 -4.27
CA TYR A 131 7.71 -5.55 -4.01
C TYR A 131 8.68 -5.83 -2.85
N GLY A 132 8.21 -6.36 -1.75
CA GLY A 132 9.02 -6.81 -0.61
C GLY A 132 9.09 -8.32 -0.59
N PHE A 133 10.23 -8.95 -0.68
CA PHE A 133 11.60 -8.43 -0.79
C PHE A 133 12.48 -9.31 -1.66
N THR A 134 13.61 -8.75 -2.07
CA THR A 134 14.78 -9.50 -2.50
C THR A 134 15.84 -9.45 -1.40
N GLY A 135 16.86 -10.26 -1.50
CA GLY A 135 17.93 -10.31 -0.52
C GLY A 135 19.31 -10.15 -1.14
N LEU A 136 20.32 -10.08 -0.26
CA LEU A 136 21.74 -10.05 -0.64
C LEU A 136 22.32 -11.47 -0.53
N GLY A 137 22.82 -11.99 -1.66
CA GLY A 137 23.48 -13.28 -1.73
C GLY A 137 24.89 -13.27 -1.12
N THR A 138 25.40 -14.43 -0.80
CA THR A 138 26.77 -14.60 -0.25
C THR A 138 27.86 -14.17 -1.22
N ASP A 139 27.52 -14.13 -2.50
CA ASP A 139 28.41 -13.65 -3.58
C ASP A 139 28.30 -12.14 -3.84
N ASN A 140 27.57 -11.44 -2.98
CA ASN A 140 27.29 -10.01 -3.05
C ASN A 140 26.39 -9.63 -4.25
N THR A 141 25.54 -10.55 -4.72
CA THR A 141 24.55 -10.24 -5.77
C THR A 141 23.14 -10.14 -5.15
N MET A 142 22.26 -9.44 -5.85
CA MET A 142 20.84 -9.35 -5.52
C MET A 142 20.15 -10.67 -5.91
N ILE A 143 19.44 -11.28 -4.98
CA ILE A 143 18.80 -12.60 -5.20
C ILE A 143 17.32 -12.56 -4.85
N PRO A 144 16.48 -13.39 -5.51
CA PRO A 144 15.11 -13.62 -5.03
C PRO A 144 15.16 -14.38 -3.70
N LEU A 145 14.29 -14.02 -2.75
CA LEU A 145 14.19 -14.72 -1.46
C LEU A 145 13.29 -15.95 -1.55
N ASP A 146 12.36 -15.95 -2.50
CA ASP A 146 11.47 -17.09 -2.76
C ASP A 146 11.45 -17.39 -4.26
N PRO A 147 12.46 -18.12 -4.76
CA PRO A 147 12.54 -18.37 -6.22
C PRO A 147 11.29 -19.02 -6.82
N TRP A 148 10.56 -19.85 -6.06
CA TRP A 148 9.35 -20.50 -6.56
C TRP A 148 8.22 -19.48 -6.76
N ASN A 149 8.02 -18.57 -5.82
CA ASN A 149 7.00 -17.52 -5.97
C ASN A 149 7.45 -16.46 -7.00
N ASP A 150 8.71 -16.06 -6.92
CA ASP A 150 9.22 -14.86 -7.60
C ASP A 150 9.49 -15.07 -9.10
N LEU A 151 9.97 -16.27 -9.47
CA LEU A 151 10.45 -16.59 -10.82
C LEU A 151 9.49 -17.53 -11.54
N TYR A 152 9.59 -17.60 -12.87
CA TYR A 152 8.92 -18.64 -13.67
C TYR A 152 9.74 -19.92 -13.75
N ASP A 153 11.01 -19.86 -13.34
CA ASP A 153 11.92 -21.01 -13.40
C ASP A 153 11.37 -22.16 -12.55
N ASN A 154 11.58 -23.39 -13.01
CA ASN A 154 11.18 -24.62 -12.30
C ASN A 154 9.70 -24.61 -11.90
N TRP A 155 8.82 -24.23 -12.83
CA TRP A 155 7.35 -24.18 -12.64
C TRP A 155 6.92 -23.17 -11.57
N GLY A 156 7.74 -22.15 -11.34
CA GLY A 156 7.44 -21.07 -10.38
C GLY A 156 6.35 -20.14 -10.89
N LYS A 157 5.88 -19.27 -10.01
CA LYS A 157 4.71 -18.42 -10.23
C LYS A 157 5.02 -17.11 -10.97
N GLY A 158 6.31 -16.69 -11.02
CA GLY A 158 6.74 -15.50 -11.75
C GLY A 158 6.23 -14.18 -11.20
N ALA A 159 6.17 -14.05 -9.88
CA ALA A 159 5.57 -12.88 -9.23
C ALA A 159 6.24 -11.56 -9.65
N PHE A 160 7.57 -11.53 -9.87
CA PHE A 160 8.24 -10.30 -10.32
C PHE A 160 7.66 -9.78 -11.63
N LEU A 161 7.52 -10.66 -12.64
CA LEU A 161 7.00 -10.24 -13.96
C LEU A 161 5.49 -9.99 -13.94
N ARG A 162 4.72 -10.69 -13.09
CA ARG A 162 3.30 -10.39 -12.89
C ARG A 162 3.13 -9.02 -12.25
N PHE A 163 3.95 -8.71 -11.22
CA PHE A 163 3.93 -7.44 -10.49
C PHE A 163 4.24 -6.26 -11.41
N THR A 164 5.37 -6.31 -12.12
CA THR A 164 5.72 -5.23 -13.06
C THR A 164 4.77 -5.20 -14.26
N GLY A 165 4.10 -6.31 -14.55
CA GLY A 165 3.06 -6.43 -15.57
C GLY A 165 1.82 -5.58 -15.27
N LEU A 166 1.59 -5.18 -14.01
CA LEU A 166 0.51 -4.26 -13.65
C LEU A 166 0.62 -2.90 -14.39
N LYS A 167 1.84 -2.52 -14.79
CA LYS A 167 2.08 -1.31 -15.59
C LYS A 167 1.38 -1.36 -16.96
N ARG A 168 1.02 -2.55 -17.47
CA ARG A 168 0.23 -2.65 -18.71
C ARG A 168 -1.21 -2.17 -18.52
N GLN A 169 -1.73 -2.28 -17.27
CA GLN A 169 -3.07 -1.79 -16.93
C GLN A 169 -3.04 -0.28 -16.61
N ASN A 170 -1.97 0.17 -15.92
CA ASN A 170 -1.76 1.59 -15.59
C ASN A 170 -0.34 2.00 -15.98
N PRO A 171 -0.13 2.58 -17.17
CA PRO A 171 1.21 3.00 -17.61
C PRO A 171 1.87 4.09 -16.74
N ASN A 172 1.11 4.77 -15.89
CA ASN A 172 1.66 5.78 -14.97
C ASN A 172 2.18 5.16 -13.66
N LEU A 173 1.85 3.90 -13.40
CA LEU A 173 2.28 3.17 -12.20
C LEU A 173 3.80 2.94 -12.23
N LYS A 174 4.45 3.21 -11.10
CA LYS A 174 5.88 2.86 -10.90
C LYS A 174 5.96 1.62 -10.03
N ALA A 175 6.71 0.62 -10.49
CA ALA A 175 6.93 -0.63 -9.76
C ALA A 175 8.40 -0.70 -9.34
N LEU A 176 8.67 -0.66 -8.04
CA LEU A 176 10.02 -0.77 -7.49
C LEU A 176 10.21 -2.14 -6.84
N ILE A 177 11.47 -2.56 -6.73
CA ILE A 177 11.86 -3.75 -5.99
C ILE A 177 12.56 -3.32 -4.70
N ALA A 178 12.18 -3.88 -3.56
CA ALA A 178 12.88 -3.64 -2.30
C ALA A 178 13.92 -4.72 -2.04
N ILE A 179 15.06 -4.31 -1.51
CA ILE A 179 16.07 -5.24 -0.99
C ILE A 179 16.27 -5.02 0.50
N GLY A 180 16.28 -6.10 1.26
CA GLY A 180 16.51 -6.03 2.71
C GLY A 180 15.32 -6.47 3.53
N GLY A 181 14.88 -5.55 4.40
CA GLY A 181 13.83 -5.81 5.39
C GLY A 181 14.40 -6.42 6.67
N TRP A 182 13.57 -6.43 7.71
CA TRP A 182 13.98 -6.82 9.07
C TRP A 182 14.72 -8.16 9.15
N ASN A 183 14.26 -9.16 8.41
CA ASN A 183 14.80 -10.52 8.51
C ASN A 183 16.20 -10.69 7.91
N GLU A 184 16.63 -9.78 7.03
CA GLU A 184 17.93 -9.86 6.37
C GLU A 184 19.10 -9.50 7.32
N GLY A 185 18.86 -8.70 8.34
CA GLY A 185 19.88 -8.22 9.26
C GLY A 185 20.89 -7.29 8.60
N SER A 186 21.98 -6.99 9.28
CA SER A 186 22.95 -5.99 8.81
C SER A 186 24.31 -6.56 8.41
N GLU A 187 24.73 -7.66 9.00
CA GLU A 187 26.13 -8.16 8.88
C GLU A 187 26.61 -8.28 7.42
N LYS A 188 25.78 -8.89 6.56
CA LYS A 188 26.16 -9.09 5.15
C LYS A 188 26.17 -7.78 4.36
N TYR A 189 25.26 -6.86 4.67
CA TYR A 189 25.23 -5.54 4.06
C TYR A 189 26.46 -4.73 4.46
N SER A 190 26.81 -4.73 5.75
CA SER A 190 28.00 -4.07 6.30
C SER A 190 29.27 -4.55 5.58
N LYS A 191 29.41 -5.86 5.42
CA LYS A 191 30.55 -6.46 4.69
C LYS A 191 30.56 -6.09 3.20
N MET A 192 29.39 -5.96 2.59
CA MET A 192 29.29 -5.62 1.17
C MET A 192 29.63 -4.15 0.95
N VAL A 193 29.04 -3.23 1.75
CA VAL A 193 29.24 -1.79 1.54
C VAL A 193 30.67 -1.34 1.87
N SER A 194 31.39 -2.08 2.74
CA SER A 194 32.77 -1.72 3.14
C SER A 194 33.82 -1.91 2.07
N ASP A 195 33.50 -2.67 1.01
CA ASP A 195 34.49 -3.10 -0.01
C ASP A 195 34.05 -2.59 -1.39
N PRO A 196 34.81 -1.72 -2.05
CA PRO A 196 34.45 -1.20 -3.38
C PRO A 196 34.19 -2.27 -4.44
N ALA A 197 34.95 -3.40 -4.41
CA ALA A 197 34.76 -4.49 -5.38
C ALA A 197 33.42 -5.20 -5.15
N LYS A 198 33.05 -5.41 -3.87
CA LYS A 198 31.75 -6.00 -3.52
C LYS A 198 30.61 -5.06 -3.89
N ARG A 199 30.76 -3.75 -3.62
CA ARG A 199 29.75 -2.75 -4.04
C ARG A 199 29.55 -2.78 -5.55
N ALA A 200 30.66 -2.88 -6.32
CA ALA A 200 30.57 -2.96 -7.80
C ALA A 200 29.83 -4.24 -8.25
N THR A 201 30.11 -5.39 -7.60
CA THR A 201 29.42 -6.64 -7.88
C THR A 201 27.91 -6.49 -7.60
N PHE A 202 27.56 -5.96 -6.42
CA PHE A 202 26.18 -5.71 -6.03
C PHE A 202 25.48 -4.79 -7.02
N LEU A 203 26.09 -3.65 -7.32
CA LEU A 203 25.53 -2.64 -8.25
C LEU A 203 25.22 -3.26 -9.62
N ASN A 204 26.17 -4.01 -10.19
CA ASN A 204 25.97 -4.65 -11.50
C ASN A 204 24.82 -5.66 -11.46
N SER A 205 24.70 -6.41 -10.36
CA SER A 205 23.59 -7.36 -10.19
C SER A 205 22.23 -6.65 -10.07
N VAL A 206 22.17 -5.51 -9.35
CA VAL A 206 20.95 -4.69 -9.21
C VAL A 206 20.51 -4.16 -10.58
N VAL A 207 21.46 -3.61 -11.37
CA VAL A 207 21.15 -3.08 -12.72
C VAL A 207 20.57 -4.20 -13.59
N SER A 208 21.24 -5.36 -13.61
CA SER A 208 20.79 -6.54 -14.39
C SER A 208 19.41 -7.01 -13.93
N PHE A 209 19.17 -7.01 -12.61
CA PHE A 209 17.90 -7.45 -12.01
C PHE A 209 16.74 -6.53 -12.42
N ILE A 210 16.93 -5.21 -12.27
CA ILE A 210 15.92 -4.21 -12.62
C ILE A 210 15.54 -4.32 -14.10
N GLN A 211 16.56 -4.45 -14.99
CA GLN A 211 16.34 -4.63 -16.43
C GLN A 211 15.58 -5.92 -16.73
N LYS A 212 16.04 -7.04 -16.16
CA LYS A 212 15.46 -8.37 -16.41
C LYS A 212 13.98 -8.43 -16.05
N TYR A 213 13.60 -7.85 -14.90
CA TYR A 213 12.24 -7.95 -14.39
C TYR A 213 11.40 -6.67 -14.62
N ASN A 214 11.95 -5.68 -15.36
CA ASN A 214 11.24 -4.47 -15.78
C ASN A 214 10.73 -3.62 -14.60
N PHE A 215 11.53 -3.50 -13.53
CA PHE A 215 11.23 -2.58 -12.42
C PHE A 215 11.61 -1.14 -12.82
N ASP A 216 11.09 -0.15 -12.08
CA ASP A 216 11.36 1.28 -12.30
C ASP A 216 12.38 1.85 -11.29
N GLY A 217 12.96 1.00 -10.45
CA GLY A 217 13.93 1.42 -9.44
C GLY A 217 14.07 0.44 -8.29
N LEU A 218 14.89 0.85 -7.33
CA LEU A 218 15.22 0.10 -6.12
C LEU A 218 14.77 0.88 -4.89
N ASP A 219 14.18 0.18 -3.93
CA ASP A 219 14.00 0.66 -2.56
C ASP A 219 15.01 -0.07 -1.66
N PHE A 220 15.93 0.68 -1.03
CA PHE A 220 16.97 0.08 -0.19
C PHE A 220 16.49 0.07 1.25
N ASP A 221 16.08 -1.09 1.74
CA ASP A 221 15.49 -1.28 3.08
C ASP A 221 16.48 -2.01 3.99
N TRP A 222 17.61 -1.36 4.30
CA TRP A 222 18.60 -1.92 5.21
C TRP A 222 18.28 -1.53 6.65
N GLU A 223 17.94 -2.51 7.50
CA GLU A 223 17.53 -2.29 8.88
C GLU A 223 18.58 -2.83 9.87
N TYR A 224 19.61 -2.06 10.25
CA TYR A 224 19.96 -0.68 9.88
C TYR A 224 21.48 -0.57 9.78
N PRO A 225 22.02 0.37 8.98
CA PRO A 225 23.46 0.64 9.04
C PRO A 225 23.91 0.92 10.49
N ALA A 226 25.08 0.49 10.84
CA ALA A 226 25.68 0.65 12.16
C ALA A 226 24.94 -0.06 13.30
N SER A 227 24.00 -0.96 12.99
CA SER A 227 23.17 -1.65 13.98
C SER A 227 22.96 -3.13 13.59
N ARG A 228 22.49 -3.94 14.51
CA ARG A 228 22.10 -5.34 14.26
C ARG A 228 23.16 -6.16 13.52
N GLY A 229 24.41 -6.04 13.91
CA GLY A 229 25.55 -6.72 13.27
C GLY A 229 26.34 -5.82 12.32
N GLY A 230 25.89 -4.58 12.14
CA GLY A 230 26.64 -3.57 11.40
C GLY A 230 27.67 -2.88 12.27
N VAL A 231 28.50 -2.03 11.65
CA VAL A 231 29.58 -1.28 12.33
C VAL A 231 29.44 0.22 12.06
N PRO A 232 30.02 1.11 12.92
CA PRO A 232 29.84 2.56 12.75
C PRO A 232 30.25 3.09 11.37
N ALA A 233 31.24 2.47 10.70
CA ALA A 233 31.68 2.85 9.36
C ALA A 233 30.59 2.64 8.29
N ASP A 234 29.54 1.88 8.59
CA ASP A 234 28.42 1.65 7.66
C ASP A 234 27.76 2.97 7.26
N LYS A 235 27.71 3.95 8.16
CA LYS A 235 27.12 5.26 7.89
C LYS A 235 27.71 5.92 6.65
N GLU A 236 29.03 5.93 6.54
CA GLU A 236 29.76 6.51 5.39
C GLU A 236 29.74 5.55 4.17
N ASN A 237 29.91 4.27 4.43
CA ASN A 237 29.92 3.25 3.37
C ASN A 237 28.56 3.16 2.67
N TYR A 238 27.47 3.35 3.43
CA TYR A 238 26.10 3.38 2.87
C TYR A 238 25.96 4.56 1.89
N ILE A 239 26.46 5.73 2.25
CA ILE A 239 26.42 6.92 1.37
C ILE A 239 27.21 6.63 0.07
N SER A 240 28.36 5.96 0.18
CA SER A 240 29.14 5.54 -0.99
C SER A 240 28.29 4.63 -1.91
N MET A 241 27.65 3.62 -1.33
CA MET A 241 26.81 2.66 -2.05
C MET A 241 25.64 3.34 -2.76
N ILE A 242 24.86 4.17 -2.03
CA ILE A 242 23.68 4.80 -2.65
C ILE A 242 24.08 5.83 -3.72
N ARG A 243 25.24 6.48 -3.58
CA ARG A 243 25.77 7.39 -4.61
C ARG A 243 26.14 6.63 -5.87
N GLU A 244 26.82 5.48 -5.72
CA GLU A 244 27.18 4.60 -6.84
C GLU A 244 25.94 4.09 -7.56
N LEU A 245 24.91 3.64 -6.79
CA LEU A 245 23.62 3.20 -7.36
C LEU A 245 22.92 4.34 -8.11
N LYS A 246 22.87 5.54 -7.51
CA LYS A 246 22.20 6.70 -8.15
C LYS A 246 22.84 7.06 -9.48
N ASN A 247 24.19 7.02 -9.53
CA ASN A 247 24.94 7.27 -10.78
C ASN A 247 24.62 6.20 -11.84
N ALA A 248 24.56 4.93 -11.43
CA ALA A 248 24.24 3.82 -12.34
C ALA A 248 22.81 3.88 -12.87
N PHE A 249 21.88 4.41 -12.06
CA PHE A 249 20.44 4.52 -12.41
C PHE A 249 20.14 5.71 -13.33
N ALA A 250 21.01 6.74 -13.33
CA ALA A 250 20.77 7.99 -14.05
C ALA A 250 20.47 7.79 -15.55
N PRO A 251 21.21 6.94 -16.30
CA PRO A 251 20.93 6.75 -17.74
C PRO A 251 19.56 6.14 -18.03
N TYR A 252 18.96 5.46 -17.06
CA TYR A 252 17.68 4.78 -17.22
C TYR A 252 16.51 5.57 -16.65
N GLY A 253 16.78 6.63 -15.89
CA GLY A 253 15.74 7.38 -15.17
C GLY A 253 15.08 6.58 -14.06
N TRP A 254 15.76 5.57 -13.51
CA TRP A 254 15.24 4.74 -12.42
C TRP A 254 15.29 5.47 -11.09
N LEU A 255 14.31 5.15 -10.24
CA LEU A 255 14.21 5.71 -8.90
C LEU A 255 15.14 4.96 -7.92
N LEU A 256 15.76 5.72 -7.02
CA LEU A 256 16.46 5.18 -5.86
C LEU A 256 15.81 5.74 -4.60
N THR A 257 15.18 4.88 -3.82
CA THR A 257 14.52 5.23 -2.57
C THR A 257 15.11 4.41 -1.43
N ALA A 258 14.82 4.78 -0.20
CA ALA A 258 15.25 3.99 0.96
C ALA A 258 14.23 4.07 2.08
N ALA A 259 13.95 2.93 2.69
CA ALA A 259 13.20 2.84 3.95
C ALA A 259 14.18 3.15 5.09
N VAL A 260 13.78 4.06 5.99
CA VAL A 260 14.67 4.56 7.05
C VAL A 260 13.98 4.54 8.40
N SER A 261 14.78 4.42 9.45
CA SER A 261 14.33 4.30 10.84
C SER A 261 13.55 5.54 11.30
N PRO A 262 12.53 5.36 12.15
CA PRO A 262 11.85 6.47 12.82
C PRO A 262 12.49 6.85 14.18
N GLY A 263 13.34 5.99 14.75
CA GLY A 263 13.89 6.14 16.08
C GLY A 263 15.17 6.97 16.10
N LYS A 264 15.22 7.97 16.99
CA LYS A 264 16.33 8.94 17.06
C LYS A 264 17.71 8.27 17.15
N SER A 265 17.89 7.33 18.07
CA SER A 265 19.20 6.69 18.28
C SER A 265 19.70 5.97 17.03
N THR A 266 18.79 5.29 16.32
CA THR A 266 19.14 4.63 15.06
C THR A 266 19.41 5.65 13.96
N ILE A 267 18.61 6.72 13.87
CA ILE A 267 18.82 7.77 12.86
C ILE A 267 20.22 8.36 13.01
N ASP A 268 20.59 8.72 14.23
CA ASP A 268 21.89 9.35 14.51
C ASP A 268 23.06 8.43 14.16
N ALA A 269 22.94 7.15 14.47
CA ALA A 269 23.99 6.16 14.22
C ALA A 269 24.11 5.79 12.74
N ALA A 270 22.96 5.66 12.04
CA ALA A 270 22.88 5.03 10.73
C ALA A 270 23.08 5.99 9.54
N TYR A 271 22.62 7.27 9.66
CA TYR A 271 22.45 8.08 8.46
C TYR A 271 23.20 9.43 8.52
N ASP A 272 23.95 9.72 7.44
CA ASP A 272 24.36 11.09 7.09
C ASP A 272 23.16 11.71 6.35
N ILE A 273 22.30 12.39 7.10
CA ILE A 273 21.01 12.86 6.58
C ILE A 273 21.17 13.84 5.41
N PRO A 274 22.06 14.87 5.49
CA PRO A 274 22.24 15.77 4.35
C PRO A 274 22.73 15.08 3.08
N ALA A 275 23.68 14.15 3.21
CA ALA A 275 24.21 13.41 2.05
C ALA A 275 23.10 12.52 1.46
N LEU A 276 22.37 11.80 2.29
CA LEU A 276 21.26 10.93 1.89
C LEU A 276 20.18 11.75 1.16
N ALA A 277 19.80 12.89 1.71
CA ALA A 277 18.80 13.80 1.14
C ALA A 277 19.20 14.32 -0.25
N GLY A 278 20.50 14.51 -0.46
CA GLY A 278 21.03 14.93 -1.77
C GLY A 278 20.96 13.85 -2.84
N ILE A 279 20.99 12.58 -2.45
CA ILE A 279 21.12 11.44 -3.38
C ILE A 279 19.76 10.79 -3.68
N LEU A 280 18.98 10.47 -2.66
CA LEU A 280 17.72 9.71 -2.82
C LEU A 280 16.64 10.54 -3.51
N ASP A 281 15.79 9.87 -4.28
CA ASP A 281 14.59 10.46 -4.87
C ASP A 281 13.47 10.61 -3.83
N GLN A 282 13.36 9.64 -2.91
CA GLN A 282 12.38 9.62 -1.84
C GLN A 282 13.02 9.00 -0.59
N VAL A 283 12.65 9.51 0.59
CA VAL A 283 13.04 8.99 1.90
C VAL A 283 11.78 8.43 2.54
N HIS A 284 11.68 7.12 2.63
CA HIS A 284 10.52 6.39 3.16
C HIS A 284 10.70 6.23 4.67
N VAL A 285 10.15 7.18 5.44
CA VAL A 285 10.31 7.14 6.90
C VAL A 285 9.29 6.16 7.47
N MET A 286 9.77 5.11 8.15
CA MET A 286 8.95 4.03 8.71
C MET A 286 8.31 4.48 10.03
N ASN A 287 7.32 5.41 9.97
CA ASN A 287 6.68 6.02 11.15
C ASN A 287 5.75 5.03 11.86
N TYR A 288 6.28 3.88 12.22
CA TYR A 288 5.59 2.80 12.94
C TYR A 288 6.62 2.01 13.74
N ASP A 289 6.12 1.03 14.48
CA ASP A 289 6.91 0.21 15.40
C ASP A 289 7.60 1.05 16.48
N TYR A 290 6.91 2.12 16.92
CA TYR A 290 7.38 2.91 18.05
C TYR A 290 7.32 2.12 19.34
N HIS A 291 6.25 1.30 19.51
CA HIS A 291 6.09 0.38 20.64
C HIS A 291 5.60 -0.98 20.13
N GLY A 292 5.97 -2.03 20.82
CA GLY A 292 5.57 -3.39 20.51
C GLY A 292 5.96 -4.38 21.61
N SER A 293 5.63 -5.65 21.42
CA SER A 293 5.80 -6.68 22.44
C SER A 293 7.26 -7.08 22.75
N TRP A 294 8.24 -6.35 22.22
CA TRP A 294 9.63 -6.39 22.71
C TRP A 294 9.78 -5.59 24.01
N GLU A 295 8.78 -4.81 24.38
CA GLU A 295 8.67 -4.10 25.63
C GLU A 295 7.76 -4.88 26.59
N THR A 296 7.81 -4.52 27.88
CA THR A 296 7.01 -5.16 28.95
C THR A 296 5.83 -4.28 29.38
N PHE A 297 5.41 -3.36 28.49
CA PHE A 297 4.29 -2.46 28.74
C PHE A 297 3.62 -2.08 27.42
N THR A 298 2.36 -1.65 27.52
CA THR A 298 1.56 -1.28 26.36
C THR A 298 1.98 0.07 25.79
N GLY A 299 2.00 0.18 24.46
CA GLY A 299 2.27 1.42 23.75
C GLY A 299 1.72 1.37 22.33
N LEU A 300 1.52 2.54 21.73
CA LEU A 300 0.94 2.64 20.38
C LEU A 300 1.97 2.35 19.31
N ASN A 301 1.55 1.60 18.31
CA ASN A 301 2.36 1.27 17.12
C ASN A 301 2.84 2.53 16.40
N ALA A 302 1.92 3.51 16.16
CA ALA A 302 2.24 4.65 15.30
C ALA A 302 1.42 5.90 15.69
N PRO A 303 1.65 6.47 16.88
CA PRO A 303 0.93 7.70 17.27
C PRO A 303 1.34 8.88 16.39
N LEU A 304 0.38 9.77 16.08
CA LEU A 304 0.68 10.96 15.28
C LEU A 304 1.48 11.98 16.12
N TYR A 305 1.07 12.21 17.36
CA TYR A 305 1.74 13.13 18.29
C TYR A 305 2.11 12.40 19.59
N GLY A 306 2.92 13.00 20.41
CA GLY A 306 3.22 12.52 21.76
C GLY A 306 2.16 12.95 22.78
N ASN A 307 2.15 12.30 23.94
CA ASN A 307 1.25 12.64 25.04
C ASN A 307 2.10 12.89 26.30
N PRO A 308 2.31 14.14 26.72
CA PRO A 308 3.19 14.47 27.85
C PRO A 308 2.72 13.92 29.20
N THR A 309 1.48 13.48 29.29
CA THR A 309 0.97 12.80 30.50
C THR A 309 1.62 11.42 30.68
N TYR A 310 1.87 10.74 29.55
CA TYR A 310 2.36 9.37 29.56
C TYR A 310 3.82 9.27 29.12
N ASP A 311 4.25 10.05 28.12
CA ASP A 311 5.60 10.03 27.55
C ASP A 311 6.57 10.83 28.43
N ARG A 312 6.83 10.33 29.64
CA ARG A 312 7.51 11.07 30.71
C ARG A 312 9.03 11.04 30.63
N THR A 313 9.59 10.16 29.83
CA THR A 313 11.04 10.15 29.56
C THR A 313 11.33 10.89 28.27
N LEU A 314 12.56 11.38 28.14
CA LEU A 314 13.01 12.04 26.92
C LEU A 314 12.91 11.09 25.71
N GLU A 315 13.29 9.83 25.88
CA GLU A 315 13.20 8.81 24.82
C GLU A 315 11.75 8.63 24.36
N ASN A 316 10.83 8.47 25.30
CA ASN A 316 9.43 8.22 24.96
C ASN A 316 8.80 9.43 24.23
N SER A 317 9.23 10.66 24.58
CA SER A 317 8.72 11.86 23.91
C SER A 317 9.10 11.94 22.42
N PHE A 318 10.09 11.16 21.99
CA PHE A 318 10.51 11.05 20.58
C PHE A 318 9.69 10.02 19.79
N LEU A 319 8.93 9.14 20.46
CA LEU A 319 8.31 7.97 19.83
C LEU A 319 6.94 8.33 19.23
N ASN A 320 6.95 9.24 18.26
CA ASN A 320 5.74 9.64 17.53
C ASN A 320 6.09 10.20 16.15
N THR A 321 5.12 10.11 15.26
CA THR A 321 5.25 10.52 13.85
C THR A 321 5.70 11.99 13.71
N ASN A 322 5.05 12.90 14.46
CA ASN A 322 5.34 14.33 14.34
C ASN A 322 6.79 14.63 14.70
N TRP A 323 7.27 14.08 15.83
CA TRP A 323 8.65 14.29 16.25
C TRP A 323 9.64 13.79 15.20
N THR A 324 9.42 12.54 14.71
CA THR A 324 10.29 11.92 13.72
C THR A 324 10.35 12.76 12.43
N ILE A 325 9.18 13.18 11.91
CA ILE A 325 9.14 13.99 10.67
C ILE A 325 9.87 15.32 10.86
N TYR A 326 9.64 16.01 11.99
CA TYR A 326 10.37 17.25 12.29
C TYR A 326 11.88 17.01 12.40
N TYR A 327 12.28 15.87 12.98
CA TYR A 327 13.70 15.52 13.10
C TYR A 327 14.36 15.37 11.71
N TRP A 328 13.71 14.63 10.79
CA TRP A 328 14.22 14.48 9.42
C TRP A 328 14.26 15.81 8.67
N LEU A 329 13.22 16.64 8.81
CA LEU A 329 13.14 17.96 8.17
C LEU A 329 14.25 18.90 8.69
N SER A 330 14.42 18.98 10.02
CA SER A 330 15.40 19.90 10.64
C SER A 330 16.84 19.49 10.36
N ASN A 331 17.06 18.21 9.98
CA ASN A 331 18.37 17.72 9.57
C ASN A 331 18.59 17.78 8.05
N GLY A 332 17.68 18.43 7.30
CA GLY A 332 17.93 18.83 5.93
C GLY A 332 17.24 18.04 4.83
N VAL A 333 16.32 17.12 5.15
CA VAL A 333 15.54 16.44 4.10
C VAL A 333 14.42 17.38 3.63
N PRO A 334 14.37 17.73 2.34
CA PRO A 334 13.24 18.53 1.84
C PRO A 334 11.91 17.81 2.05
N ALA A 335 10.87 18.54 2.47
CA ALA A 335 9.54 17.98 2.73
C ALA A 335 9.02 17.17 1.52
N SER A 336 9.30 17.64 0.31
CA SER A 336 8.86 16.97 -0.93
C SER A 336 9.48 15.59 -1.15
N LYS A 337 10.59 15.26 -0.46
CA LYS A 337 11.24 13.94 -0.53
C LYS A 337 10.80 13.01 0.60
N ILE A 338 10.21 13.54 1.67
CA ILE A 338 9.75 12.73 2.81
C ILE A 338 8.45 12.01 2.43
N ILE A 339 8.47 10.69 2.58
CA ILE A 339 7.32 9.81 2.40
C ILE A 339 6.96 9.27 3.77
N LEU A 340 5.79 9.66 4.28
CA LEU A 340 5.35 9.28 5.63
C LEU A 340 4.82 7.85 5.61
N GLY A 341 5.51 6.94 6.28
CA GLY A 341 5.11 5.53 6.41
C GLY A 341 4.00 5.36 7.43
N MET A 342 2.99 4.58 7.07
CA MET A 342 1.82 4.29 7.91
C MET A 342 1.56 2.79 7.94
N PRO A 343 1.36 2.21 9.14
CA PRO A 343 1.10 0.77 9.22
C PRO A 343 -0.37 0.47 8.95
N LEU A 344 -0.62 -0.63 8.25
CA LEU A 344 -1.96 -1.19 8.12
C LEU A 344 -2.08 -2.44 9.00
N TYR A 345 -1.45 -2.38 10.17
CA TYR A 345 -1.40 -3.46 11.19
C TYR A 345 -1.28 -2.84 12.57
N GLY A 346 -1.60 -3.64 13.58
CA GLY A 346 -1.45 -3.25 14.97
C GLY A 346 -0.39 -4.05 15.71
N ARG A 347 0.16 -3.45 16.78
CA ARG A 347 1.06 -4.10 17.74
C ARG A 347 0.27 -4.39 19.01
N GLY A 348 0.31 -5.65 19.46
CA GLY A 348 -0.54 -6.07 20.55
C GLY A 348 0.18 -6.82 21.65
N PHE A 349 -0.43 -6.81 22.82
CA PHE A 349 0.13 -7.25 24.08
C PHE A 349 -0.89 -8.09 24.86
N GLN A 350 -0.40 -8.91 25.79
CA GLN A 350 -1.24 -9.49 26.83
C GLN A 350 -0.95 -8.77 28.15
N LEU A 351 -1.97 -8.11 28.69
CA LEU A 351 -1.90 -7.40 29.96
C LEU A 351 -1.67 -8.39 31.13
N ASP A 352 -0.77 -8.06 32.02
CA ASP A 352 -0.54 -8.82 33.25
C ASP A 352 -1.74 -8.66 34.20
N ASN A 353 -2.45 -7.53 34.13
CA ASN A 353 -3.67 -7.26 34.88
C ASN A 353 -4.70 -6.59 33.96
N ALA A 354 -5.76 -7.32 33.62
CA ALA A 354 -6.81 -6.84 32.70
C ALA A 354 -7.53 -5.57 33.19
N ALA A 355 -7.49 -5.27 34.48
CA ALA A 355 -8.10 -4.05 35.03
C ALA A 355 -7.23 -2.80 34.74
N ASN A 356 -5.96 -2.98 34.46
CA ASN A 356 -5.03 -1.89 34.09
C ASN A 356 -4.79 -1.97 32.56
N ASN A 357 -5.66 -1.35 31.80
CA ASN A 357 -5.70 -1.47 30.32
C ASN A 357 -5.39 -0.17 29.58
N GLY A 358 -4.69 0.76 30.25
CA GLY A 358 -4.27 2.03 29.67
C GLY A 358 -2.91 1.94 28.97
N PHE A 359 -2.31 3.10 28.73
CA PHE A 359 -0.95 3.21 28.21
C PHE A 359 0.06 2.89 29.30
N TYR A 360 1.18 2.29 28.92
CA TYR A 360 2.27 1.87 29.82
C TYR A 360 1.78 0.90 30.91
N ALA A 361 0.70 0.21 30.64
CA ALA A 361 0.20 -0.89 31.51
C ALA A 361 1.14 -2.10 31.35
N SER A 362 1.44 -2.78 32.47
CA SER A 362 2.30 -3.96 32.47
C SER A 362 1.77 -5.07 31.56
N ALA A 363 2.62 -5.59 30.69
CA ALA A 363 2.24 -6.57 29.66
C ALA A 363 3.47 -7.37 29.27
N SER A 364 3.58 -8.58 29.80
CA SER A 364 4.80 -9.40 29.68
C SER A 364 4.83 -10.30 28.45
N ASN A 365 3.72 -10.39 27.71
CA ASN A 365 3.60 -11.29 26.55
C ASN A 365 2.98 -10.58 25.34
N PRO A 366 3.34 -11.04 24.13
CA PRO A 366 2.65 -10.54 22.93
C PRO A 366 1.19 -11.03 22.87
N ILE A 367 0.33 -10.29 22.20
CA ILE A 367 -0.98 -10.78 21.82
C ILE A 367 -0.81 -12.06 20.99
N PRO A 368 -1.68 -13.09 21.16
CA PRO A 368 -1.55 -14.30 20.34
C PRO A 368 -1.60 -14.01 18.86
N ALA A 369 -0.95 -14.88 18.07
CA ALA A 369 -0.94 -14.77 16.61
C ALA A 369 -2.35 -14.70 16.02
N GLY A 370 -2.54 -13.82 15.06
CA GLY A 370 -3.79 -13.71 14.30
C GLY A 370 -3.94 -14.85 13.29
N PRO A 371 -5.14 -15.04 12.74
CA PRO A 371 -5.40 -16.15 11.82
C PRO A 371 -4.68 -16.02 10.47
N TYR A 372 -4.34 -14.81 10.02
CA TYR A 372 -3.75 -14.57 8.70
C TYR A 372 -2.26 -14.26 8.77
N THR A 373 -1.86 -13.30 9.62
CA THR A 373 -0.44 -12.95 9.81
C THR A 373 0.34 -14.06 10.47
N GLN A 374 -0.29 -14.81 11.35
CA GLN A 374 0.30 -15.95 12.08
C GLN A 374 1.56 -15.55 12.87
N GLN A 375 1.62 -14.28 13.29
CA GLN A 375 2.73 -13.72 14.04
C GLN A 375 2.24 -13.18 15.39
N ALA A 376 2.77 -13.71 16.49
CA ALA A 376 2.45 -13.18 17.82
C ALA A 376 2.89 -11.72 17.92
N GLY A 377 2.10 -10.89 18.57
CA GLY A 377 2.39 -9.48 18.76
C GLY A 377 1.95 -8.59 17.59
N THR A 378 1.47 -9.17 16.48
CA THR A 378 1.12 -8.40 15.28
C THR A 378 -0.17 -8.92 14.66
N TRP A 379 -1.14 -8.05 14.42
CA TRP A 379 -2.36 -8.37 13.65
C TRP A 379 -2.50 -7.39 12.48
N GLY A 380 -2.77 -7.91 11.28
CA GLY A 380 -3.17 -7.07 10.14
C GLY A 380 -4.49 -6.35 10.44
N TYR A 381 -4.73 -5.20 9.81
CA TYR A 381 -5.99 -4.49 10.00
C TYR A 381 -7.18 -5.36 9.58
N ASN A 382 -7.04 -6.16 8.52
CA ASN A 382 -8.06 -7.14 8.12
C ASN A 382 -8.42 -8.09 9.26
N GLU A 383 -7.44 -8.56 10.03
CA GLU A 383 -7.67 -9.44 11.20
C GLU A 383 -8.36 -8.68 12.34
N ILE A 384 -7.88 -7.44 12.58
CA ILE A 384 -8.42 -6.57 13.66
C ILE A 384 -9.89 -6.29 13.40
N CYS A 385 -10.24 -5.82 12.19
CA CYS A 385 -11.61 -5.43 11.88
C CYS A 385 -12.56 -6.63 11.84
N GLU A 386 -12.14 -7.76 11.28
CA GLU A 386 -12.94 -8.99 11.29
C GLU A 386 -13.17 -9.49 12.73
N LYS A 387 -12.12 -9.43 13.56
CA LYS A 387 -12.21 -9.81 14.97
C LYS A 387 -13.19 -8.92 15.73
N PHE A 388 -13.14 -7.60 15.54
CA PHE A 388 -14.05 -6.67 16.23
C PHE A 388 -15.49 -6.83 15.74
N LYS A 389 -15.68 -7.10 14.46
CA LYS A 389 -17.01 -7.36 13.88
C LYS A 389 -17.62 -8.66 14.43
N ALA A 390 -16.81 -9.70 14.58
CA ALA A 390 -17.23 -11.00 15.12
C ALA A 390 -17.44 -10.95 16.64
N GLU A 391 -16.72 -10.08 17.35
CA GLU A 391 -16.72 -9.99 18.81
C GLU A 391 -16.95 -8.54 19.26
N PRO A 392 -18.20 -8.03 19.23
CA PRO A 392 -18.48 -6.60 19.50
C PRO A 392 -18.25 -6.15 20.96
N THR A 393 -17.68 -7.00 21.78
CA THR A 393 -17.31 -6.69 23.17
C THR A 393 -15.91 -6.09 23.30
N TRP A 394 -15.19 -5.88 22.19
CA TRP A 394 -13.94 -5.13 22.23
C TRP A 394 -14.23 -3.65 22.55
N THR A 395 -13.48 -3.09 23.47
CA THR A 395 -13.56 -1.65 23.82
C THR A 395 -12.49 -0.91 23.03
N VAL A 396 -12.91 0.05 22.21
CA VAL A 396 -11.98 0.92 21.44
C VAL A 396 -11.86 2.24 22.18
N VAL A 397 -10.64 2.65 22.46
CA VAL A 397 -10.30 3.92 23.12
C VAL A 397 -9.51 4.78 22.12
N ARG A 398 -9.90 6.05 22.01
CA ARG A 398 -9.24 7.04 21.15
C ARG A 398 -8.64 8.12 22.03
N ASP A 399 -7.33 8.25 21.98
CA ASP A 399 -6.64 9.29 22.74
C ASP A 399 -6.53 10.55 21.87
N ALA A 400 -6.96 11.68 22.43
CA ALA A 400 -6.97 12.95 21.70
C ALA A 400 -5.57 13.51 21.47
N CYS A 401 -4.61 13.18 22.34
CA CYS A 401 -3.22 13.61 22.20
C CYS A 401 -2.50 12.78 21.11
N TYR A 402 -2.48 11.47 21.27
CA TYR A 402 -1.81 10.55 20.34
C TYR A 402 -2.44 10.52 18.96
N GLN A 403 -3.73 10.84 18.82
CA GLN A 403 -4.50 10.80 17.58
C GLN A 403 -4.52 9.39 16.96
N ALA A 404 -4.46 8.36 17.80
CA ALA A 404 -4.46 6.96 17.37
C ALA A 404 -5.29 6.13 18.37
N PRO A 405 -5.96 5.06 17.90
CA PRO A 405 -6.74 4.20 18.77
C PRO A 405 -5.93 3.04 19.34
N TYR A 406 -6.38 2.55 20.47
CA TYR A 406 -6.11 1.20 20.92
C TYR A 406 -7.43 0.50 21.26
N ALA A 407 -7.38 -0.82 21.31
CA ALA A 407 -8.54 -1.61 21.73
C ALA A 407 -8.10 -2.67 22.74
N TYR A 408 -9.03 -3.03 23.63
CA TYR A 408 -8.77 -4.09 24.58
C TYR A 408 -10.01 -4.95 24.83
N LYS A 409 -9.76 -6.18 25.22
CA LYS A 409 -10.79 -7.14 25.63
C LYS A 409 -10.14 -8.16 26.58
N ASN A 410 -10.66 -8.27 27.81
CA ASN A 410 -10.03 -9.09 28.84
C ASN A 410 -8.58 -8.64 29.04
N ASN A 411 -7.61 -9.56 28.89
CA ASN A 411 -6.20 -9.23 28.98
C ASN A 411 -5.52 -8.98 27.63
N LEU A 412 -6.27 -8.89 26.54
CA LEU A 412 -5.71 -8.57 25.22
C LEU A 412 -5.80 -7.06 24.99
N TRP A 413 -4.71 -6.49 24.45
CA TRP A 413 -4.59 -5.06 24.14
C TRP A 413 -3.90 -4.91 22.78
N ILE A 414 -4.37 -3.98 21.95
CA ILE A 414 -3.75 -3.74 20.65
C ILE A 414 -3.83 -2.25 20.27
N GLY A 415 -2.67 -1.64 19.98
CA GLY A 415 -2.58 -0.31 19.37
C GLY A 415 -2.51 -0.46 17.86
N TYR A 416 -3.32 0.32 17.12
CA TYR A 416 -3.45 0.16 15.67
C TYR A 416 -3.82 1.49 15.02
N ASP A 417 -3.96 1.50 13.70
CA ASP A 417 -4.52 2.61 12.94
C ASP A 417 -5.85 2.21 12.31
N ASP A 418 -6.77 3.16 12.25
CA ASP A 418 -8.06 3.00 11.58
C ASP A 418 -8.32 4.17 10.62
N GLU A 419 -9.50 4.21 10.02
CA GLU A 419 -9.88 5.27 9.09
C GLU A 419 -9.71 6.67 9.69
N GLN A 420 -10.04 6.85 10.98
CA GLN A 420 -9.97 8.17 11.62
C GLN A 420 -8.52 8.62 11.81
N SER A 421 -7.67 7.75 12.37
CA SER A 421 -6.26 8.08 12.61
C SER A 421 -5.51 8.27 11.30
N LEU A 422 -5.78 7.42 10.29
CA LEU A 422 -5.12 7.55 8.98
C LEU A 422 -5.62 8.78 8.21
N ARG A 423 -6.90 9.16 8.36
CA ARG A 423 -7.40 10.43 7.83
C ARG A 423 -6.63 11.62 8.43
N ASN A 424 -6.35 11.58 9.73
CA ASN A 424 -5.57 12.63 10.39
C ASN A 424 -4.12 12.65 9.87
N LYS A 425 -3.49 11.47 9.71
CA LYS A 425 -2.15 11.38 9.12
C LYS A 425 -2.12 11.87 7.67
N GLY A 426 -3.15 11.56 6.88
CA GLY A 426 -3.29 12.08 5.51
C GLY A 426 -3.40 13.61 5.48
N ARG A 427 -4.20 14.20 6.39
CA ARG A 427 -4.30 15.66 6.54
C ARG A 427 -2.96 16.27 6.98
N TYR A 428 -2.25 15.59 7.87
CA TYR A 428 -0.91 15.99 8.31
C TYR A 428 0.05 16.07 7.10
N ILE A 429 0.06 15.04 6.24
CA ILE A 429 0.85 15.03 5.00
C ILE A 429 0.52 16.26 4.14
N ALA A 430 -0.78 16.56 3.97
CA ALA A 430 -1.24 17.69 3.18
C ALA A 430 -0.77 19.02 3.79
N ALA A 431 -0.97 19.20 5.09
CA ALA A 431 -0.65 20.43 5.81
C ALA A 431 0.85 20.71 5.87
N MET A 432 1.67 19.67 6.11
CA MET A 432 3.13 19.75 6.15
C MET A 432 3.77 19.79 4.75
N ASN A 433 2.95 19.70 3.71
CA ASN A 433 3.40 19.63 2.32
C ASN A 433 4.45 18.54 2.08
N LEU A 434 4.29 17.39 2.73
CA LEU A 434 5.18 16.25 2.53
C LEU A 434 5.00 15.67 1.13
N GLY A 435 6.01 14.97 0.65
CA GLY A 435 6.01 14.42 -0.70
C GLY A 435 4.90 13.41 -0.95
N ARG A 436 4.70 12.48 -0.02
CA ARG A 436 3.81 11.33 -0.26
C ARG A 436 3.43 10.62 1.04
N ALA A 437 2.52 9.64 0.88
CA ALA A 437 2.21 8.63 1.89
C ALA A 437 2.81 7.29 1.46
N LEU A 438 3.14 6.43 2.43
CA LEU A 438 3.51 5.04 2.21
C LEU A 438 2.73 4.15 3.16
N THR A 439 2.27 3.00 2.68
CA THR A 439 1.64 1.99 3.55
C THR A 439 2.48 0.72 3.64
N TRP A 440 2.61 0.21 4.86
CA TRP A 440 3.13 -1.10 5.19
C TRP A 440 2.01 -1.89 5.85
N SER A 441 1.31 -2.80 5.15
CA SER A 441 1.44 -3.14 3.74
C SER A 441 0.06 -3.50 3.15
N SER A 442 -0.04 -3.54 1.84
CA SER A 442 -1.32 -3.68 1.11
C SER A 442 -2.14 -4.89 1.56
N GLU A 443 -1.47 -6.02 1.81
CA GLU A 443 -2.09 -7.28 2.18
C GLU A 443 -2.60 -7.33 3.62
N THR A 444 -2.39 -6.27 4.40
CA THR A 444 -2.93 -6.15 5.76
C THR A 444 -4.07 -5.15 5.87
N ASP A 445 -4.38 -4.37 4.81
CA ASP A 445 -5.62 -3.57 4.71
C ASP A 445 -6.85 -4.51 4.63
N ASP A 446 -8.04 -3.99 4.79
CA ASP A 446 -9.29 -4.69 4.43
C ASP A 446 -9.40 -4.77 2.90
N PHE A 447 -8.44 -5.48 2.28
CA PHE A 447 -8.30 -5.51 0.82
C PHE A 447 -9.45 -6.22 0.12
N ARG A 448 -10.22 -7.04 0.83
CA ARG A 448 -11.42 -7.70 0.32
C ARG A 448 -12.70 -6.92 0.59
N GLY A 449 -12.64 -5.89 1.44
CA GLY A 449 -13.80 -5.13 1.85
C GLY A 449 -14.76 -5.92 2.76
N ILE A 450 -14.25 -6.90 3.49
CA ILE A 450 -15.08 -7.77 4.35
C ILE A 450 -15.71 -6.98 5.49
N CYS A 451 -14.95 -6.05 6.05
CA CYS A 451 -15.42 -5.27 7.21
C CYS A 451 -16.34 -4.13 6.80
N HIS A 452 -15.97 -3.40 5.77
CA HIS A 452 -16.58 -2.12 5.43
C HIS A 452 -17.31 -2.12 4.09
N GLY A 453 -17.27 -3.21 3.33
CA GLY A 453 -17.87 -3.28 2.00
C GLY A 453 -17.05 -2.54 0.93
N ILE A 454 -15.90 -1.99 1.31
CA ILE A 454 -15.03 -1.19 0.42
C ILE A 454 -13.61 -1.76 0.50
N PRO A 455 -13.12 -2.41 -0.56
CA PRO A 455 -11.74 -2.90 -0.57
C PRO A 455 -10.73 -1.77 -0.37
N PHE A 456 -9.68 -2.05 0.40
CA PHE A 456 -8.59 -1.11 0.69
C PHE A 456 -9.07 0.19 1.33
N ILE A 457 -9.99 0.09 2.29
CA ILE A 457 -10.61 1.27 2.92
C ILE A 457 -9.58 2.19 3.57
N LEU A 458 -8.56 1.63 4.23
CA LEU A 458 -7.54 2.43 4.90
C LEU A 458 -6.68 3.20 3.89
N THR A 459 -6.19 2.51 2.85
CA THR A 459 -5.39 3.14 1.79
C THR A 459 -6.19 4.23 1.07
N LYS A 460 -7.46 3.96 0.74
CA LYS A 460 -8.35 4.96 0.12
C LYS A 460 -8.54 6.18 1.01
N THR A 461 -8.74 5.96 2.31
CA THR A 461 -8.87 7.05 3.29
C THR A 461 -7.63 7.96 3.32
N ILE A 462 -6.44 7.36 3.26
CA ILE A 462 -5.19 8.12 3.19
C ILE A 462 -5.14 8.98 1.92
N VAL A 463 -5.42 8.36 0.76
CA VAL A 463 -5.40 9.04 -0.55
C VAL A 463 -6.35 10.24 -0.55
N ASP A 464 -7.58 10.04 -0.09
CA ASP A 464 -8.58 11.11 -0.02
C ASP A 464 -8.13 12.25 0.90
N ALA A 465 -7.62 11.90 2.09
CA ALA A 465 -7.23 12.88 3.09
C ALA A 465 -6.01 13.71 2.67
N MET A 466 -4.99 13.07 2.08
CA MET A 466 -3.77 13.79 1.68
C MET A 466 -3.95 14.65 0.43
N ASN A 467 -4.99 14.36 -0.37
CA ASN A 467 -5.35 15.17 -1.55
C ASN A 467 -6.43 16.21 -1.22
N GLY A 468 -6.84 16.30 0.04
CA GLY A 468 -7.79 17.29 0.55
C GLY A 468 -7.15 18.65 0.83
N PRO A 469 -7.91 19.55 1.46
CA PRO A 469 -7.42 20.90 1.77
C PRO A 469 -6.18 20.87 2.68
N THR A 470 -5.21 21.71 2.36
CA THR A 470 -3.93 21.79 3.09
C THR A 470 -4.01 22.58 4.41
N ASN A 471 -5.14 23.25 4.65
CA ASN A 471 -5.35 24.02 5.88
C ASN A 471 -5.99 23.21 7.02
N LEU A 472 -6.12 21.88 6.87
CA LEU A 472 -6.76 21.03 7.86
C LEU A 472 -5.72 20.23 8.68
N MET A 473 -4.72 20.94 9.25
CA MET A 473 -3.76 20.29 10.17
C MET A 473 -4.52 19.65 11.33
N PRO A 474 -4.31 18.37 11.64
CA PRO A 474 -4.96 17.76 12.80
C PRO A 474 -4.57 18.48 14.08
N SER A 475 -5.54 18.70 14.95
CA SER A 475 -5.30 19.37 16.22
C SER A 475 -4.37 18.54 17.10
N ASN A 476 -3.47 19.21 17.82
CA ASN A 476 -2.65 18.61 18.87
C ASN A 476 -3.02 19.28 20.19
N PRO A 477 -4.07 18.82 20.88
CA PRO A 477 -4.56 19.49 22.07
C PRO A 477 -3.58 19.38 23.26
N CYS A 478 -2.60 18.51 23.17
CA CYS A 478 -1.64 18.23 24.23
C CYS A 478 -0.24 18.78 23.90
N ALA A 479 -0.13 19.53 22.80
CA ALA A 479 1.13 20.21 22.53
C ALA A 479 1.47 21.09 23.71
N SER A 480 2.49 20.69 24.49
CA SER A 480 3.11 21.63 25.41
C SER A 480 3.57 22.82 24.57
N VAL A 481 3.18 24.01 24.96
CA VAL A 481 3.59 25.22 24.26
C VAL A 481 5.09 25.12 24.00
N THR A 482 5.43 24.84 22.76
CA THR A 482 6.73 24.81 22.07
C THR A 482 8.03 24.71 22.91
N PRO A 483 8.96 23.89 22.42
CA PRO A 483 10.35 24.07 22.88
C PRO A 483 10.92 25.38 22.35
#